data_17b950f510f206e5cbb752469172c169
#
_entry.id   17b950f510f206e5cbb752469172c169
#
_cell.length_a   1.000
_cell.length_b   1.000
_cell.length_c   1.000
_cell.angle_alpha   90.00
_cell.angle_beta   90.00
_cell.angle_gamma   90.00
#
_symmetry.space_group_name_H-M   'P 1'
#
loop_
_entity.id
_entity.type
_entity.pdbx_description
1 polymer ?
#
loop_
_entity_poly.entity_id
_entity_poly.type
_entity_poly.pdbx_seq_one_letter_code
_entity_poly.pdbx_strand_id
1 'polypeptide(L)'
;MKTALDPRHLNRQKAVQDLFAYSFKQQKLTTDLAKDVVKNLKSVDELVVKSAPEFPLERINPTDLSILRLAIYELVFDRSQPPKVVIDEAVELAKEFGGETSPSFINGALGKVLRYPERVIKVIADHLGAEEAKITPEADFKKDLNATDIEIADLLLLLEKDLSLSFPKDQKIVTVKDILDFVEDD
;
A
#
# COMPACT_ATOMS: atom_id res chain seq x y z
N MET A 1 20.39 1.24 13.59
CA MET A 1 20.72 -0.17 13.27
C MET A 1 19.48 -1.00 13.50
N LYS A 2 18.86 -1.54 12.42
CA LYS A 2 17.82 -2.55 12.57
C LYS A 2 18.51 -3.82 13.06
N THR A 3 18.10 -4.33 14.20
CA THR A 3 18.64 -5.59 14.71
C THR A 3 18.00 -6.73 13.93
N ALA A 4 18.80 -7.69 13.45
CA ALA A 4 18.37 -8.92 12.78
C ALA A 4 17.35 -9.77 13.58
N LEU A 5 16.92 -9.28 14.75
CA LEU A 5 16.03 -9.92 15.72
C LEU A 5 14.73 -9.13 15.96
N ASP A 6 14.36 -8.15 15.10
CA ASP A 6 13.05 -7.47 15.26
C ASP A 6 11.93 -8.51 15.02
N PRO A 7 11.07 -8.79 16.01
CA PRO A 7 10.00 -9.79 15.87
C PRO A 7 9.06 -9.50 14.68
N ARG A 8 8.87 -8.24 14.31
CA ARG A 8 8.04 -7.84 13.17
C ARG A 8 8.69 -8.21 11.85
N HIS A 9 10.01 -8.03 11.73
CA HIS A 9 10.77 -8.46 10.56
C HIS A 9 10.73 -9.99 10.42
N LEU A 10 10.97 -10.73 11.50
CA LEU A 10 10.89 -12.20 11.52
C LEU A 10 9.49 -12.70 11.14
N ASN A 11 8.44 -12.01 11.58
CA ASN A 11 7.06 -12.37 11.19
C ASN A 11 6.81 -12.17 9.69
N ARG A 12 7.33 -11.09 9.11
CA ARG A 12 7.27 -10.83 7.65
C ARG A 12 8.06 -11.86 6.87
N GLN A 13 9.26 -12.23 7.30
CA GLN A 13 10.05 -13.30 6.67
C GLN A 13 9.24 -14.61 6.58
N LYS A 14 8.63 -15.02 7.70
CA LYS A 14 7.78 -16.23 7.74
C LYS A 14 6.56 -16.09 6.84
N ALA A 15 5.91 -14.92 6.81
CA ALA A 15 4.76 -14.67 5.95
C ALA A 15 5.14 -14.76 4.46
N VAL A 16 6.30 -14.21 4.06
CA VAL A 16 6.81 -14.34 2.68
C VAL A 16 7.07 -15.81 2.33
N GLN A 17 7.68 -16.58 3.24
CA GLN A 17 7.91 -18.02 3.03
C GLN A 17 6.59 -18.79 2.89
N ASP A 18 5.59 -18.50 3.72
CA ASP A 18 4.24 -19.06 3.62
C ASP A 18 3.61 -18.76 2.25
N LEU A 19 3.63 -17.49 1.82
CA LEU A 19 3.05 -17.06 0.54
C LEU A 19 3.79 -17.65 -0.66
N PHE A 20 5.11 -17.75 -0.58
CA PHE A 20 5.92 -18.40 -1.60
C PHE A 20 5.52 -19.88 -1.74
N ALA A 21 5.49 -20.61 -0.65
CA ALA A 21 5.11 -22.01 -0.66
C ALA A 21 3.65 -22.22 -1.12
N TYR A 22 2.74 -21.32 -0.74
CA TYR A 22 1.33 -21.32 -1.16
C TYR A 22 1.17 -21.14 -2.68
N SER A 23 2.08 -20.39 -3.33
CA SER A 23 2.05 -20.16 -4.77
C SER A 23 2.28 -21.43 -5.61
N PHE A 24 2.99 -22.41 -5.07
CA PHE A 24 3.25 -23.70 -5.76
C PHE A 24 2.25 -24.77 -5.37
N LYS A 25 1.87 -24.80 -4.11
CA LYS A 25 0.92 -25.78 -3.58
C LYS A 25 0.15 -25.15 -2.43
N GLN A 26 -1.16 -25.08 -2.54
CA GLN A 26 -2.03 -24.55 -1.49
C GLN A 26 -1.89 -25.39 -0.20
N GLN A 27 -0.83 -25.11 0.55
CA GLN A 27 -0.57 -25.74 1.83
C GLN A 27 -1.01 -24.85 2.99
N LYS A 28 -1.02 -25.43 4.18
CA LYS A 28 -1.42 -24.71 5.40
C LYS A 28 -0.48 -23.54 5.68
N LEU A 29 -1.04 -22.33 5.77
CA LEU A 29 -0.33 -21.13 6.17
C LEU A 29 -0.06 -21.15 7.68
N THR A 30 1.15 -20.78 8.09
CA THR A 30 1.58 -20.82 9.49
C THR A 30 1.40 -19.49 10.19
N THR A 31 1.48 -18.38 9.47
CA THR A 31 1.32 -17.03 10.00
C THR A 31 -0.06 -16.45 9.76
N ASP A 32 -0.59 -15.66 10.70
CA ASP A 32 -1.87 -14.98 10.53
C ASP A 32 -1.76 -13.90 9.44
N LEU A 33 -0.62 -13.24 9.34
CA LEU A 33 -0.36 -12.26 8.31
C LEU A 33 -0.49 -12.85 6.89
N ALA A 34 0.08 -14.03 6.62
CA ALA A 34 -0.10 -14.71 5.34
C ALA A 34 -1.55 -15.14 5.09
N LYS A 35 -2.28 -15.58 6.13
CA LYS A 35 -3.70 -15.91 6.03
C LYS A 35 -4.53 -14.71 5.60
N ASP A 36 -4.25 -13.54 6.18
CA ASP A 36 -4.97 -12.31 5.87
C ASP A 36 -4.66 -11.80 4.47
N VAL A 37 -3.41 -11.94 4.01
CA VAL A 37 -3.05 -11.69 2.59
C VAL A 37 -3.88 -12.59 1.66
N VAL A 38 -3.95 -13.89 1.95
CA VAL A 38 -4.66 -14.87 1.10
C VAL A 38 -6.18 -14.63 1.08
N LYS A 39 -6.77 -14.16 2.18
CA LYS A 39 -8.19 -13.73 2.21
C LYS A 39 -8.47 -12.59 1.22
N ASN A 40 -7.49 -11.72 0.99
CA ASN A 40 -7.59 -10.55 0.12
C ASN A 40 -6.87 -10.76 -1.23
N LEU A 41 -6.45 -12.00 -1.56
CA LEU A 41 -5.50 -12.29 -2.63
C LEU A 41 -5.92 -11.73 -3.99
N LYS A 42 -7.21 -11.82 -4.33
CA LYS A 42 -7.72 -11.31 -5.61
C LYS A 42 -7.48 -9.80 -5.74
N SER A 43 -7.89 -9.03 -4.74
CA SER A 43 -7.72 -7.56 -4.75
C SER A 43 -6.24 -7.16 -4.67
N VAL A 44 -5.43 -7.90 -3.90
CA VAL A 44 -3.98 -7.69 -3.83
C VAL A 44 -3.33 -7.95 -5.19
N ASP A 45 -3.68 -9.04 -5.88
CA ASP A 45 -3.12 -9.39 -7.19
C ASP A 45 -3.54 -8.38 -8.28
N GLU A 46 -4.75 -7.83 -8.22
CA GLU A 46 -5.18 -6.74 -9.09
C GLU A 46 -4.28 -5.50 -8.92
N LEU A 47 -3.90 -5.17 -7.69
CA LEU A 47 -2.97 -4.06 -7.41
C LEU A 47 -1.53 -4.38 -7.83
N VAL A 48 -1.07 -5.63 -7.71
CA VAL A 48 0.22 -6.06 -8.25
C VAL A 48 0.27 -5.83 -9.76
N VAL A 49 -0.75 -6.29 -10.51
CA VAL A 49 -0.83 -6.12 -11.96
C VAL A 49 -0.80 -4.64 -12.35
N LYS A 50 -1.54 -3.78 -11.63
CA LYS A 50 -1.52 -2.34 -11.87
C LYS A 50 -0.13 -1.73 -11.60
N SER A 51 0.58 -2.19 -10.56
CA SER A 51 1.88 -1.64 -10.16
C SER A 51 3.02 -2.03 -11.09
N ALA A 52 2.91 -3.18 -11.74
CA ALA A 52 3.92 -3.73 -12.64
C ALA A 52 3.28 -4.19 -13.97
N PRO A 53 2.66 -3.29 -14.76
CA PRO A 53 1.87 -3.65 -15.93
C PRO A 53 2.69 -4.33 -17.03
N GLU A 54 4.01 -4.17 -17.00
CA GLU A 54 4.93 -4.80 -17.95
C GLU A 54 5.15 -6.30 -17.67
N PHE A 55 4.76 -6.76 -16.47
CA PHE A 55 4.97 -8.13 -16.02
C PHE A 55 3.63 -8.80 -15.66
N PRO A 56 3.17 -9.77 -16.47
CA PRO A 56 2.07 -10.66 -16.04
C PRO A 56 2.44 -11.36 -14.73
N LEU A 57 1.45 -11.60 -13.86
CA LEU A 57 1.66 -12.24 -12.55
C LEU A 57 2.52 -13.51 -12.62
N GLU A 58 2.29 -14.32 -13.66
CA GLU A 58 2.97 -15.60 -13.88
C GLU A 58 4.46 -15.44 -14.26
N ARG A 59 4.87 -14.23 -14.67
CA ARG A 59 6.25 -13.89 -15.01
C ARG A 59 7.01 -13.19 -13.92
N ILE A 60 6.32 -12.70 -12.89
CA ILE A 60 6.98 -12.13 -11.72
C ILE A 60 7.66 -13.28 -10.96
N ASN A 61 8.91 -13.07 -10.56
CA ASN A 61 9.61 -14.04 -9.72
C ASN A 61 8.74 -14.39 -8.49
N PRO A 62 8.53 -15.67 -8.16
CA PRO A 62 7.65 -16.06 -7.04
C PRO A 62 8.01 -15.45 -5.70
N THR A 63 9.31 -15.20 -5.45
CA THR A 63 9.76 -14.50 -4.23
C THR A 63 9.31 -13.04 -4.26
N ASP A 64 9.55 -12.33 -5.36
CA ASP A 64 9.15 -10.93 -5.52
C ASP A 64 7.64 -10.77 -5.44
N LEU A 65 6.89 -11.69 -6.07
CA LEU A 65 5.43 -11.71 -5.99
C LEU A 65 4.95 -11.89 -4.56
N SER A 66 5.59 -12.76 -3.78
CA SER A 66 5.23 -12.98 -2.36
C SER A 66 5.49 -11.74 -1.51
N ILE A 67 6.61 -11.05 -1.77
CA ILE A 67 6.95 -9.79 -1.09
C ILE A 67 5.98 -8.68 -1.48
N LEU A 68 5.66 -8.52 -2.77
CA LEU A 68 4.67 -7.55 -3.25
C LEU A 68 3.30 -7.79 -2.64
N ARG A 69 2.81 -9.04 -2.63
CA ARG A 69 1.53 -9.40 -2.03
C ARG A 69 1.44 -9.01 -0.55
N LEU A 70 2.50 -9.31 0.22
CA LEU A 70 2.58 -8.95 1.63
C LEU A 70 2.58 -7.43 1.81
N ALA A 71 3.47 -6.72 1.11
CA ALA A 71 3.62 -5.27 1.28
C ALA A 71 2.39 -4.50 0.81
N ILE A 72 1.77 -4.90 -0.31
CA ILE A 72 0.52 -4.28 -0.80
C ILE A 72 -0.61 -4.50 0.21
N TYR A 73 -0.72 -5.69 0.80
CA TYR A 73 -1.69 -5.94 1.86
C TYR A 73 -1.47 -4.99 3.06
N GLU A 74 -0.23 -4.86 3.54
CA GLU A 74 0.09 -3.96 4.64
C GLU A 74 -0.17 -2.48 4.30
N LEU A 75 0.10 -2.04 3.06
CA LEU A 75 -0.10 -0.65 2.63
C LEU A 75 -1.57 -0.27 2.44
N VAL A 76 -2.40 -1.20 1.97
CA VAL A 76 -3.75 -0.90 1.50
C VAL A 76 -4.83 -1.40 2.45
N PHE A 77 -4.64 -2.55 3.07
CA PHE A 77 -5.66 -3.21 3.89
C PHE A 77 -5.39 -3.13 5.39
N ASP A 78 -4.19 -3.49 5.84
CA ASP A 78 -3.83 -3.49 7.27
C ASP A 78 -3.54 -2.09 7.80
N ARG A 79 -2.66 -1.32 7.12
CA ARG A 79 -2.28 0.06 7.42
C ARG A 79 -1.84 0.33 8.86
N SER A 80 -1.49 -0.71 9.59
CA SER A 80 -1.03 -0.62 10.98
C SER A 80 0.37 0.00 11.11
N GLN A 81 1.14 0.06 9.99
CA GLN A 81 2.48 0.61 9.94
C GLN A 81 2.56 1.77 8.95
N PRO A 82 3.42 2.77 9.21
CA PRO A 82 3.68 3.84 8.24
C PRO A 82 4.16 3.29 6.89
N PRO A 83 3.72 3.85 5.76
CA PRO A 83 4.08 3.38 4.41
C PRO A 83 5.57 3.22 4.18
N LYS A 84 6.35 4.19 4.63
CA LYS A 84 7.81 4.13 4.54
C LYS A 84 8.40 2.91 5.23
N VAL A 85 7.87 2.53 6.39
CA VAL A 85 8.33 1.35 7.14
C VAL A 85 8.03 0.09 6.34
N VAL A 86 6.82 -0.02 5.78
CA VAL A 86 6.42 -1.18 4.97
C VAL A 86 7.30 -1.32 3.74
N ILE A 87 7.57 -0.24 3.01
CA ILE A 87 8.41 -0.26 1.81
C ILE A 87 9.86 -0.60 2.17
N ASP A 88 10.43 0.03 3.20
CA ASP A 88 11.78 -0.27 3.65
C ASP A 88 11.93 -1.75 4.03
N GLU A 89 10.95 -2.33 4.74
CA GLU A 89 10.94 -3.75 5.09
C GLU A 89 10.82 -4.66 3.87
N ALA A 90 9.95 -4.31 2.91
CA ALA A 90 9.82 -5.07 1.66
C ALA A 90 11.11 -5.07 0.84
N VAL A 91 11.82 -3.94 0.78
CA VAL A 91 13.13 -3.83 0.12
C VAL A 91 14.19 -4.67 0.84
N GLU A 92 14.20 -4.70 2.18
CA GLU A 92 15.12 -5.56 2.93
C GLU A 92 14.81 -7.05 2.68
N LEU A 93 13.55 -7.47 2.67
CA LEU A 93 13.16 -8.84 2.31
C LEU A 93 13.58 -9.20 0.88
N ALA A 94 13.50 -8.24 -0.06
CA ALA A 94 13.96 -8.44 -1.42
C ALA A 94 15.48 -8.59 -1.53
N LYS A 95 16.26 -7.93 -0.67
CA LYS A 95 17.71 -8.14 -0.56
C LYS A 95 18.06 -9.49 0.05
N GLU A 96 17.27 -9.98 1.00
CA GLU A 96 17.52 -11.26 1.66
C GLU A 96 17.14 -12.47 0.81
N PHE A 97 16.00 -12.42 0.13
CA PHE A 97 15.39 -13.57 -0.54
C PHE A 97 15.34 -13.47 -2.07
N GLY A 98 15.43 -12.26 -2.61
CA GLY A 98 15.30 -11.98 -4.03
C GLY A 98 16.62 -12.02 -4.80
N GLY A 99 16.57 -11.69 -6.09
CA GLY A 99 17.73 -11.49 -6.94
C GLY A 99 18.29 -10.06 -6.86
N GLU A 100 19.36 -9.81 -7.64
CA GLU A 100 20.04 -8.50 -7.67
C GLU A 100 19.12 -7.33 -8.00
N THR A 101 18.15 -7.53 -8.89
CA THR A 101 17.20 -6.50 -9.33
C THR A 101 15.94 -6.41 -8.47
N SER A 102 15.67 -7.39 -7.60
CA SER A 102 14.45 -7.46 -6.78
C SER A 102 14.24 -6.23 -5.92
N PRO A 103 15.23 -5.67 -5.20
CA PRO A 103 15.03 -4.49 -4.36
C PRO A 103 14.54 -3.27 -5.14
N SER A 104 15.09 -3.01 -6.32
CA SER A 104 14.68 -1.89 -7.16
C SER A 104 13.30 -2.10 -7.77
N PHE A 105 12.99 -3.32 -8.21
CA PHE A 105 11.68 -3.71 -8.72
C PHE A 105 10.58 -3.53 -7.66
N ILE A 106 10.79 -4.08 -6.47
CA ILE A 106 9.85 -3.96 -5.33
C ILE A 106 9.63 -2.49 -4.96
N ASN A 107 10.70 -1.71 -4.81
CA ASN A 107 10.59 -0.30 -4.48
C ASN A 107 9.79 0.50 -5.53
N GLY A 108 10.06 0.26 -6.82
CA GLY A 108 9.36 0.93 -7.91
C GLY A 108 7.87 0.57 -7.98
N ALA A 109 7.53 -0.71 -7.82
CA ALA A 109 6.15 -1.16 -7.80
C ALA A 109 5.36 -0.60 -6.61
N LEU A 110 5.93 -0.66 -5.39
CA LEU A 110 5.26 -0.15 -4.18
C LEU A 110 5.14 1.38 -4.18
N GLY A 111 6.09 2.10 -4.79
CA GLY A 111 5.99 3.55 -4.97
C GLY A 111 4.73 3.94 -5.77
N LYS A 112 4.37 3.17 -6.80
CA LYS A 112 3.13 3.38 -7.55
C LYS A 112 1.88 3.08 -6.70
N VAL A 113 1.92 1.99 -5.90
CA VAL A 113 0.78 1.59 -5.04
C VAL A 113 0.38 2.68 -4.06
N LEU A 114 1.32 3.49 -3.57
CA LEU A 114 1.02 4.59 -2.65
C LEU A 114 0.06 5.62 -3.25
N ARG A 115 0.11 5.82 -4.55
CA ARG A 115 -0.65 6.83 -5.30
C ARG A 115 -1.99 6.30 -5.84
N TYR A 116 -2.32 5.03 -5.63
CA TYR A 116 -3.57 4.49 -6.14
C TYR A 116 -4.80 5.08 -5.46
N PRO A 117 -5.85 5.40 -6.24
CA PRO A 117 -7.10 5.93 -5.71
C PRO A 117 -7.65 5.11 -4.57
N GLU A 118 -7.60 3.79 -4.67
CA GLU A 118 -8.10 2.87 -3.65
C GLU A 118 -7.40 3.07 -2.30
N ARG A 119 -6.09 3.34 -2.31
CA ARG A 119 -5.35 3.63 -1.07
C ARG A 119 -5.63 5.03 -0.55
N VAL A 120 -5.65 6.02 -1.43
CA VAL A 120 -5.91 7.43 -1.05
C VAL A 120 -7.31 7.56 -0.44
N ILE A 121 -8.32 6.92 -1.05
CA ILE A 121 -9.69 6.86 -0.52
C ILE A 121 -9.71 6.29 0.91
N LYS A 122 -8.99 5.20 1.15
CA LYS A 122 -8.90 4.60 2.48
C LYS A 122 -8.25 5.53 3.51
N VAL A 123 -7.18 6.23 3.12
CA VAL A 123 -6.53 7.23 4.00
C VAL A 123 -7.51 8.36 4.35
N ILE A 124 -8.27 8.86 3.37
CA ILE A 124 -9.30 9.88 3.58
C ILE A 124 -10.37 9.37 4.53
N ALA A 125 -10.89 8.17 4.30
CA ALA A 125 -11.92 7.55 5.12
C ALA A 125 -11.49 7.42 6.58
N ASP A 126 -10.29 6.91 6.82
CA ASP A 126 -9.72 6.74 8.17
C ASP A 126 -9.53 8.08 8.88
N HIS A 127 -8.96 9.06 8.16
CA HIS A 127 -8.69 10.37 8.74
C HIS A 127 -9.96 11.09 9.16
N LEU A 128 -11.02 11.01 8.34
CA LEU A 128 -12.31 11.64 8.63
C LEU A 128 -13.26 10.77 9.48
N GLY A 129 -12.87 9.52 9.80
CA GLY A 129 -13.75 8.58 10.49
C GLY A 129 -15.01 8.23 9.70
N ALA A 130 -14.95 8.29 8.37
CA ALA A 130 -16.06 8.04 7.46
C ALA A 130 -16.02 6.63 6.86
N GLU A 131 -17.18 6.12 6.43
CA GLU A 131 -17.25 4.87 5.68
C GLU A 131 -16.62 5.03 4.29
N GLU A 132 -15.77 4.11 3.84
CA GLU A 132 -15.12 4.15 2.51
C GLU A 132 -16.14 4.35 1.36
N ALA A 133 -17.32 3.74 1.47
CA ALA A 133 -18.39 3.86 0.49
C ALA A 133 -18.90 5.30 0.27
N LYS A 134 -18.66 6.20 1.22
CA LYS A 134 -19.02 7.63 1.13
C LYS A 134 -17.92 8.47 0.48
N ILE A 135 -16.69 7.96 0.39
CA ILE A 135 -15.55 8.65 -0.19
C ILE A 135 -15.56 8.42 -1.72
N THR A 136 -16.51 9.04 -2.39
CA THR A 136 -16.56 9.01 -3.86
C THR A 136 -15.78 10.20 -4.45
N PRO A 137 -15.28 10.12 -5.68
CA PRO A 137 -14.55 11.23 -6.29
C PRO A 137 -15.31 12.55 -6.26
N GLU A 138 -16.63 12.53 -6.43
CA GLU A 138 -17.50 13.71 -6.47
C GLU A 138 -17.86 14.23 -5.06
N ALA A 139 -17.56 13.48 -4.01
CA ALA A 139 -17.89 13.90 -2.64
C ALA A 139 -17.19 15.20 -2.25
N ASP A 140 -17.97 16.19 -1.84
CA ASP A 140 -17.49 17.46 -1.30
C ASP A 140 -17.11 17.25 0.18
N PHE A 141 -15.90 17.64 0.54
CA PHE A 141 -15.38 17.45 1.90
C PHE A 141 -16.27 18.08 2.97
N LYS A 142 -16.79 19.28 2.72
CA LYS A 142 -17.61 20.00 3.71
C LYS A 142 -19.08 19.60 3.68
N LYS A 143 -19.66 19.42 2.49
CA LYS A 143 -21.11 19.19 2.35
C LYS A 143 -21.49 17.73 2.56
N ASP A 144 -20.70 16.81 1.99
CA ASP A 144 -21.04 15.39 1.96
C ASP A 144 -20.33 14.62 3.08
N LEU A 145 -19.08 15.03 3.40
CA LEU A 145 -18.26 14.36 4.42
C LEU A 145 -18.22 15.11 5.76
N ASN A 146 -18.85 16.31 5.86
CA ASN A 146 -18.87 17.16 7.04
C ASN A 146 -17.49 17.52 7.60
N ALA A 147 -16.46 17.52 6.77
CA ALA A 147 -15.10 17.83 7.17
C ALA A 147 -14.92 19.32 7.43
N THR A 148 -14.21 19.65 8.49
CA THR A 148 -13.81 21.03 8.83
C THR A 148 -12.56 21.44 8.03
N ASP A 149 -12.30 22.75 7.95
CA ASP A 149 -11.08 23.28 7.31
C ASP A 149 -9.79 22.73 7.96
N ILE A 150 -9.83 22.50 9.28
CA ILE A 150 -8.70 21.94 10.03
C ILE A 150 -8.47 20.47 9.64
N GLU A 151 -9.53 19.66 9.61
CA GLU A 151 -9.41 18.26 9.22
C GLU A 151 -8.92 18.08 7.77
N ILE A 152 -9.37 18.95 6.86
CA ILE A 152 -8.88 18.96 5.48
C ILE A 152 -7.39 19.34 5.44
N ALA A 153 -6.96 20.37 6.19
CA ALA A 153 -5.56 20.77 6.24
C ALA A 153 -4.66 19.66 6.82
N ASP A 154 -5.09 19.01 7.89
CA ASP A 154 -4.38 17.89 8.51
C ASP A 154 -4.32 16.68 7.59
N LEU A 155 -5.41 16.40 6.85
CA LEU A 155 -5.43 15.36 5.81
C LEU A 155 -4.40 15.63 4.71
N LEU A 156 -4.32 16.85 4.20
CA LEU A 156 -3.34 17.21 3.17
C LEU A 156 -1.91 17.04 3.67
N LEU A 157 -1.61 17.49 4.90
CA LEU A 157 -0.30 17.27 5.52
C LEU A 157 0.04 15.79 5.70
N LEU A 158 -0.96 14.97 6.05
CA LEU A 158 -0.78 13.52 6.15
C LEU A 158 -0.43 12.91 4.79
N LEU A 159 -1.18 13.28 3.74
CA LEU A 159 -0.95 12.79 2.38
C LEU A 159 0.41 13.26 1.83
N GLU A 160 0.81 14.51 2.04
CA GLU A 160 2.13 15.03 1.66
C GLU A 160 3.25 14.18 2.25
N LYS A 161 3.14 13.86 3.54
CA LYS A 161 4.12 13.03 4.24
C LYS A 161 4.14 11.59 3.73
N ASP A 162 2.97 11.00 3.50
CA ASP A 162 2.83 9.60 3.11
C ASP A 162 3.25 9.35 1.66
N LEU A 163 2.98 10.31 0.77
CA LEU A 163 3.21 10.20 -0.67
C LEU A 163 4.50 10.90 -1.11
N SER A 164 5.17 11.63 -0.20
CA SER A 164 6.35 12.46 -0.49
C SER A 164 6.11 13.47 -1.60
N LEU A 165 4.93 14.10 -1.60
CA LEU A 165 4.52 15.15 -2.51
C LEU A 165 4.24 16.45 -1.74
N SER A 166 3.91 17.55 -2.44
CA SER A 166 3.54 18.81 -1.80
C SER A 166 2.38 19.48 -2.54
N PHE A 167 1.25 19.66 -1.85
CA PHE A 167 0.11 20.38 -2.42
C PHE A 167 0.41 21.87 -2.54
N PRO A 168 0.16 22.50 -3.71
CA PRO A 168 0.29 23.95 -3.87
C PRO A 168 -0.63 24.69 -2.89
N LYS A 169 -0.11 25.73 -2.24
CA LYS A 169 -0.84 26.51 -1.22
C LYS A 169 -2.08 27.24 -1.76
N ASP A 170 -2.09 27.52 -3.05
CA ASP A 170 -3.16 28.19 -3.78
C ASP A 170 -4.15 27.22 -4.44
N GLN A 171 -3.89 25.91 -4.37
CA GLN A 171 -4.79 24.91 -4.90
C GLN A 171 -6.03 24.79 -4.01
N LYS A 172 -7.18 24.99 -4.62
CA LYS A 172 -8.47 24.84 -3.94
C LYS A 172 -8.90 23.38 -3.94
N ILE A 173 -8.83 22.73 -2.80
CA ILE A 173 -9.33 21.37 -2.58
C ILE A 173 -10.76 21.46 -2.05
N VAL A 174 -11.72 20.96 -2.80
CA VAL A 174 -13.15 20.98 -2.47
C VAL A 174 -13.72 19.56 -2.44
N THR A 175 -13.34 18.73 -3.40
CA THR A 175 -13.82 17.36 -3.56
C THR A 175 -12.69 16.36 -3.42
N VAL A 176 -13.05 15.10 -3.19
CA VAL A 176 -12.08 13.98 -3.17
C VAL A 176 -11.33 13.90 -4.50
N LYS A 177 -12.02 14.17 -5.62
CA LYS A 177 -11.41 14.18 -6.95
C LYS A 177 -10.24 15.14 -7.06
N ASP A 178 -10.32 16.32 -6.45
CA ASP A 178 -9.22 17.30 -6.49
C ASP A 178 -7.92 16.73 -5.90
N ILE A 179 -8.03 15.87 -4.87
CA ILE A 179 -6.89 15.15 -4.31
C ILE A 179 -6.43 14.02 -5.24
N LEU A 180 -7.36 13.23 -5.77
CA LEU A 180 -7.02 12.09 -6.63
C LEU A 180 -6.32 12.53 -7.91
N ASP A 181 -6.87 13.53 -8.60
CA ASP A 181 -6.28 14.09 -9.82
C ASP A 181 -4.86 14.63 -9.54
N PHE A 182 -4.67 15.33 -8.42
CA PHE A 182 -3.35 15.83 -8.05
C PHE A 182 -2.34 14.70 -7.79
N VAL A 183 -2.76 13.64 -7.11
CA VAL A 183 -1.89 12.50 -6.78
C VAL A 183 -1.54 11.66 -8.03
N GLU A 184 -2.42 11.63 -9.04
CA GLU A 184 -2.15 10.94 -10.32
C GLU A 184 -1.17 11.72 -11.20
N ASP A 185 -1.25 13.05 -11.19
CA ASP A 185 -0.49 13.93 -12.10
C ASP A 185 0.96 14.18 -11.63
N ASP A 186 1.29 13.97 -10.33
CA ASP A 186 2.63 14.19 -9.73
C ASP A 186 3.49 12.90 -9.79
#